data_dd7ffe857a4eaf4cb1684a93ee21cc43
#
_entry.id   dd7ffe857a4eaf4cb1684a93ee21cc43
#
_cell.length_a   1.000
_cell.length_b   1.000
_cell.length_c   1.000
_cell.angle_alpha   90.00
_cell.angle_beta   90.00
_cell.angle_gamma   90.00
#
_symmetry.space_group_name_H-M   'P 1'
#
loop_
_entity.id
_entity.type
_entity.pdbx_description
1 polymer ?
#
loop_
_entity_poly.entity_id
_entity_poly.type
_entity_poly.pdbx_seq_one_letter_code
_entity_poly.pdbx_strand_id
1 'polypeptide(L)'
;IIEIRNAVAQLEAELAANVVDPEDKDFWNKLTIMKPDNSKFWDKISLRCGNDPVFLDPDKDPYDLIKLFAINAGGFSIVAKSLRLAKEANNPPKFYLDTSEESLGTRTELSKLKNRALVELQKLYDTNTTKLMYVAKICDTDSVQYIKSTPNDILYENMDNYINGLGTESSKKRAAGQFLEVSQLTMEELKIRALVKDALYYRFITTKAGGWIEPIDSGIRLGKTPSECFDFLKNPENEEALMAILDKVEPYWAS
;
A
#
# COMPACT_ATOMS: atom_id res chain seq x y z
N ILE A 1 21.56 14.39 -32.47
CA ILE A 1 22.04 15.53 -31.64
C ILE A 1 21.32 16.82 -32.03
N ILE A 2 21.09 17.09 -33.33
CA ILE A 2 20.38 18.30 -33.83
C ILE A 2 18.91 18.25 -33.44
N GLU A 3 18.26 17.10 -33.54
CA GLU A 3 16.86 16.89 -33.16
C GLU A 3 16.61 17.14 -31.68
N ILE A 4 17.52 16.67 -30.84
CA ILE A 4 17.46 16.89 -29.39
C ILE A 4 17.60 18.39 -29.06
N ARG A 5 18.51 19.11 -29.75
CA ARG A 5 18.69 20.56 -29.56
C ARG A 5 17.44 21.34 -29.96
N ASN A 6 16.78 20.96 -31.06
CA ASN A 6 15.56 21.60 -31.50
C ASN A 6 14.39 21.34 -30.56
N ALA A 7 14.27 20.13 -30.04
CA ALA A 7 13.25 19.78 -29.04
C ALA A 7 13.46 20.55 -27.72
N VAL A 8 14.71 20.71 -27.30
CA VAL A 8 15.06 21.50 -26.09
C VAL A 8 14.76 22.99 -26.32
N ALA A 9 15.08 23.55 -27.49
CA ALA A 9 14.79 24.95 -27.78
C ALA A 9 13.28 25.23 -27.86
N GLN A 10 12.48 24.30 -28.41
CA GLN A 10 11.03 24.39 -28.40
C GLN A 10 10.49 24.32 -26.95
N LEU A 11 11.01 23.41 -26.15
CA LEU A 11 10.66 23.28 -24.74
C LEU A 11 10.93 24.58 -23.96
N GLU A 12 12.11 25.19 -24.17
CA GLU A 12 12.47 26.46 -23.52
C GLU A 12 11.51 27.60 -23.99
N ALA A 13 11.14 27.63 -25.24
CA ALA A 13 10.20 28.64 -25.77
C ALA A 13 8.78 28.44 -25.20
N GLU A 14 8.30 27.20 -25.11
CA GLU A 14 6.98 26.87 -24.55
C GLU A 14 6.94 27.14 -23.03
N LEU A 15 7.99 26.81 -22.31
CA LEU A 15 8.11 27.10 -20.89
C LEU A 15 8.14 28.62 -20.65
N ALA A 16 8.93 29.35 -21.40
CA ALA A 16 8.99 30.81 -21.31
C ALA A 16 7.67 31.52 -21.65
N ALA A 17 6.87 30.94 -22.57
CA ALA A 17 5.55 31.45 -22.89
C ALA A 17 4.49 31.23 -21.85
N ASN A 18 4.63 30.16 -21.02
CA ASN A 18 3.67 29.76 -20.00
C ASN A 18 4.00 30.30 -18.59
N VAL A 19 5.17 30.92 -18.39
CA VAL A 19 5.51 31.57 -17.13
C VAL A 19 4.79 32.90 -17.01
N VAL A 20 3.80 32.93 -16.15
CA VAL A 20 2.94 34.11 -15.95
C VAL A 20 3.55 35.12 -14.98
N ASP A 21 4.57 34.74 -14.19
CA ASP A 21 5.16 35.60 -13.18
C ASP A 21 6.50 36.21 -13.66
N PRO A 22 6.57 37.54 -13.84
CA PRO A 22 7.81 38.21 -14.21
C PRO A 22 8.91 38.16 -13.14
N GLU A 23 8.57 37.85 -11.87
CA GLU A 23 9.53 37.74 -10.79
C GLU A 23 10.32 36.41 -10.83
N ASP A 24 9.80 35.40 -11.51
CA ASP A 24 10.47 34.11 -11.71
C ASP A 24 11.51 34.07 -12.84
N LYS A 25 11.89 35.22 -13.38
CA LYS A 25 12.97 35.28 -14.41
C LYS A 25 14.28 34.67 -13.92
N ASP A 26 14.55 34.71 -12.61
CA ASP A 26 15.73 34.09 -12.03
C ASP A 26 15.67 32.55 -12.03
N PHE A 27 14.50 31.97 -11.96
CA PHE A 27 14.29 30.54 -12.10
C PHE A 27 14.70 30.07 -13.49
N TRP A 28 14.24 30.77 -14.55
CA TRP A 28 14.55 30.46 -15.94
C TRP A 28 16.02 30.72 -16.29
N ASN A 29 16.63 31.73 -15.72
CA ASN A 29 18.07 32.00 -15.89
C ASN A 29 18.95 30.89 -15.22
N LYS A 30 18.45 30.26 -14.17
CA LYS A 30 19.08 29.09 -13.55
C LYS A 30 18.83 27.79 -14.33
N LEU A 31 17.74 27.74 -15.10
CA LEU A 31 17.33 26.64 -15.97
C LEU A 31 17.92 26.66 -17.36
N THR A 32 18.88 27.56 -17.67
CA THR A 32 19.51 27.54 -19.00
C THR A 32 20.20 26.22 -19.26
N ILE A 33 19.44 25.34 -19.87
CA ILE A 33 19.70 23.92 -20.20
C ILE A 33 20.96 23.76 -21.04
N MET A 34 21.37 24.82 -21.72
CA MET A 34 22.48 24.86 -22.67
C MET A 34 23.80 25.35 -22.06
N LYS A 35 23.87 25.68 -20.77
CA LYS A 35 25.14 26.01 -20.14
C LYS A 35 25.91 24.73 -19.81
N PRO A 36 27.19 24.63 -20.20
CA PRO A 36 28.03 23.46 -19.95
C PRO A 36 28.09 23.06 -18.46
N ASP A 37 27.94 24.01 -17.56
CA ASP A 37 28.03 23.80 -16.10
C ASP A 37 26.74 23.16 -15.52
N ASN A 38 25.67 23.02 -16.29
CA ASN A 38 24.40 22.45 -15.84
C ASN A 38 24.16 20.98 -16.26
N SER A 39 25.21 20.24 -16.60
CA SER A 39 25.11 18.82 -16.94
C SER A 39 24.42 17.99 -15.85
N LYS A 40 24.50 18.42 -14.57
CA LYS A 40 23.83 17.78 -13.42
C LYS A 40 22.35 18.16 -13.28
N PHE A 41 21.84 19.12 -14.04
CA PHE A 41 20.44 19.53 -13.98
C PHE A 41 19.51 18.40 -14.44
N TRP A 42 19.82 17.76 -15.57
CA TRP A 42 19.03 16.66 -16.09
C TRP A 42 19.07 15.40 -15.21
N ASP A 43 20.14 15.20 -14.45
CA ASP A 43 20.21 14.12 -13.48
C ASP A 43 19.18 14.28 -12.35
N LYS A 44 18.78 15.53 -12.05
CA LYS A 44 17.73 15.85 -11.07
C LYS A 44 16.31 15.69 -11.65
N ILE A 45 16.16 15.78 -12.97
CA ILE A 45 14.90 15.61 -13.69
C ILE A 45 14.74 14.12 -14.07
N SER A 46 14.93 13.24 -13.14
CA SER A 46 14.71 11.81 -13.34
C SER A 46 13.33 11.43 -12.83
N LEU A 47 12.61 10.64 -13.61
CA LEU A 47 11.35 10.02 -13.22
C LEU A 47 11.63 8.53 -12.97
N ARG A 48 11.57 8.11 -11.73
CA ARG A 48 11.69 6.69 -11.38
C ARG A 48 10.30 6.07 -11.43
N CYS A 49 10.01 5.41 -12.53
CA CYS A 49 8.76 4.68 -12.69
C CYS A 49 8.96 3.23 -12.23
N GLY A 50 8.29 2.84 -11.15
CA GLY A 50 8.12 1.46 -10.73
C GLY A 50 6.83 0.86 -11.31
N ASN A 51 6.18 0.00 -10.55
CA ASN A 51 4.85 -0.52 -10.87
C ASN A 51 3.71 0.39 -10.39
N ASP A 52 4.05 1.47 -9.71
CA ASP A 52 3.09 2.39 -9.10
C ASP A 52 2.95 3.67 -9.90
N PRO A 53 1.77 4.31 -9.86
CA PRO A 53 1.58 5.60 -10.47
C PRO A 53 2.47 6.66 -9.80
N VAL A 54 3.14 7.47 -10.63
CA VAL A 54 3.89 8.64 -10.18
C VAL A 54 3.00 9.85 -10.40
N PHE A 55 2.79 10.63 -9.36
CA PHE A 55 2.00 11.85 -9.43
C PHE A 55 2.90 13.05 -9.66
N LEU A 56 2.55 13.88 -10.62
CA LEU A 56 3.20 15.14 -10.91
C LEU A 56 2.21 16.27 -10.61
N ASP A 57 2.62 17.25 -9.83
CA ASP A 57 1.81 18.42 -9.45
C ASP A 57 2.48 19.69 -9.97
N PRO A 58 2.23 20.06 -11.24
CA PRO A 58 2.90 21.19 -11.88
C PRO A 58 2.56 22.55 -11.26
N ASP A 59 1.46 22.63 -10.50
CA ASP A 59 1.05 23.87 -9.85
C ASP A 59 1.85 24.14 -8.57
N LYS A 60 2.38 23.08 -7.94
CA LYS A 60 3.13 23.17 -6.69
C LYS A 60 4.64 23.01 -6.85
N ASP A 61 5.06 22.15 -7.79
CA ASP A 61 6.46 21.84 -8.04
C ASP A 61 6.86 22.16 -9.47
N PRO A 62 7.68 23.22 -9.66
CA PRO A 62 8.19 23.56 -11.00
C PRO A 62 8.97 22.43 -11.67
N TYR A 63 9.59 21.54 -10.92
CA TYR A 63 10.28 20.39 -11.49
C TYR A 63 9.30 19.36 -12.08
N ASP A 64 8.10 19.23 -11.52
CA ASP A 64 7.06 18.38 -12.07
C ASP A 64 6.51 18.93 -13.37
N LEU A 65 6.40 20.26 -13.49
CA LEU A 65 6.08 20.92 -14.75
C LEU A 65 7.11 20.58 -15.84
N ILE A 66 8.40 20.69 -15.52
CA ILE A 66 9.51 20.36 -16.44
C ILE A 66 9.47 18.89 -16.85
N LYS A 67 9.19 17.98 -15.93
CA LYS A 67 9.04 16.54 -16.23
C LYS A 67 7.90 16.30 -17.22
N LEU A 68 6.74 16.94 -17.03
CA LEU A 68 5.61 16.83 -17.95
C LEU A 68 5.95 17.36 -19.36
N PHE A 69 6.62 18.50 -19.44
CA PHE A 69 7.07 19.03 -20.72
C PHE A 69 8.10 18.11 -21.40
N ALA A 70 9.06 17.56 -20.65
CA ALA A 70 10.03 16.62 -21.19
C ALA A 70 9.39 15.33 -21.72
N ILE A 71 8.35 14.82 -21.04
CA ILE A 71 7.55 13.68 -21.50
C ILE A 71 6.85 14.04 -22.83
N ASN A 72 6.22 15.22 -22.92
CA ASN A 72 5.54 15.67 -24.11
C ASN A 72 6.50 15.87 -25.28
N ALA A 73 7.68 16.48 -25.06
CA ALA A 73 8.70 16.71 -26.07
C ALA A 73 9.36 15.41 -26.57
N GLY A 74 9.39 14.37 -25.75
CA GLY A 74 9.94 13.04 -26.11
C GLY A 74 9.14 12.26 -27.14
N GLY A 75 8.05 12.85 -27.69
CA GLY A 75 7.27 12.27 -28.78
C GLY A 75 6.47 11.04 -28.42
N PHE A 76 6.23 10.81 -27.13
CA PHE A 76 5.42 9.70 -26.59
C PHE A 76 5.89 8.29 -26.97
N SER A 77 7.17 8.13 -27.28
CA SER A 77 7.77 6.81 -27.57
C SER A 77 7.86 5.93 -26.33
N ILE A 78 8.01 6.55 -25.15
CA ILE A 78 8.15 5.85 -23.85
C ILE A 78 6.87 5.96 -23.02
N VAL A 79 6.18 7.10 -23.12
CA VAL A 79 4.97 7.41 -22.35
C VAL A 79 3.84 7.75 -23.31
N ALA A 80 2.74 7.01 -23.30
CA ALA A 80 1.57 7.35 -24.11
C ALA A 80 0.78 8.51 -23.49
N LYS A 81 0.05 9.26 -24.34
CA LYS A 81 -0.86 10.34 -23.88
C LYS A 81 -2.03 9.85 -23.04
N SER A 82 -2.41 8.57 -23.17
CA SER A 82 -3.48 7.95 -22.41
C SER A 82 -3.37 6.43 -22.44
N LEU A 83 -4.03 5.75 -21.50
CA LEU A 83 -4.12 4.29 -21.46
C LEU A 83 -4.72 3.71 -22.76
N ARG A 84 -5.71 4.37 -23.34
CA ARG A 84 -6.33 3.95 -24.60
C ARG A 84 -5.31 3.93 -25.74
N LEU A 85 -4.56 5.02 -25.92
CA LEU A 85 -3.54 5.12 -26.95
C LEU A 85 -2.38 4.14 -26.72
N ALA A 86 -2.05 3.86 -25.44
CA ALA A 86 -1.06 2.84 -25.12
C ALA A 86 -1.50 1.43 -25.58
N LYS A 87 -2.79 1.10 -25.44
CA LYS A 87 -3.33 -0.21 -25.85
C LYS A 87 -3.52 -0.34 -27.37
N GLU A 88 -3.79 0.75 -28.06
CA GLU A 88 -4.02 0.79 -29.52
C GLU A 88 -2.70 0.83 -30.32
N ALA A 89 -1.58 1.13 -29.67
CA ALA A 89 -0.28 1.26 -30.34
C ALA A 89 0.27 -0.12 -30.76
N ASN A 90 0.82 -0.22 -31.98
CA ASN A 90 1.48 -1.44 -32.45
C ASN A 90 2.71 -1.84 -31.61
N ASN A 91 3.36 -0.85 -31.00
CA ASN A 91 4.44 -1.07 -30.03
C ASN A 91 4.09 -0.28 -28.75
N PRO A 92 3.35 -0.91 -27.82
CA PRO A 92 2.80 -0.22 -26.68
C PRO A 92 3.92 0.35 -25.78
N PRO A 93 3.90 1.65 -25.46
CA PRO A 93 4.81 2.24 -24.48
C PRO A 93 4.52 1.64 -23.09
N LYS A 94 5.57 1.55 -22.27
CA LYS A 94 5.46 0.97 -20.92
C LYS A 94 4.63 1.82 -19.96
N PHE A 95 4.51 3.12 -20.25
CA PHE A 95 3.87 4.09 -19.38
C PHE A 95 2.84 4.90 -20.16
N TYR A 96 1.89 5.47 -19.46
CA TYR A 96 0.93 6.41 -20.02
C TYR A 96 0.65 7.55 -19.05
N LEU A 97 0.27 8.72 -19.57
CA LEU A 97 -0.21 9.83 -18.76
C LEU A 97 -1.67 9.57 -18.41
N ASP A 98 -1.96 9.66 -17.13
CA ASP A 98 -3.33 9.64 -16.64
C ASP A 98 -3.71 11.04 -16.16
N THR A 99 -4.42 11.77 -17.01
CA THR A 99 -4.94 13.10 -16.73
C THR A 99 -6.44 13.08 -16.44
N SER A 100 -7.02 11.87 -16.34
CA SER A 100 -8.45 11.71 -16.19
C SER A 100 -8.93 12.03 -14.77
N GLU A 101 -10.19 12.48 -14.67
CA GLU A 101 -10.89 12.62 -13.39
C GLU A 101 -10.96 11.30 -12.61
N GLU A 102 -10.79 10.15 -13.27
CA GLU A 102 -10.72 8.83 -12.65
C GLU A 102 -9.52 8.71 -11.69
N SER A 103 -8.35 9.29 -12.02
CA SER A 103 -7.20 9.25 -11.11
C SER A 103 -7.42 10.11 -9.87
N LEU A 104 -8.06 11.26 -10.02
CA LEU A 104 -8.47 12.11 -8.89
C LEU A 104 -9.52 11.40 -8.03
N GLY A 105 -10.49 10.73 -8.67
CA GLY A 105 -11.49 9.89 -8.00
C GLY A 105 -10.83 8.79 -7.16
N THR A 106 -9.88 8.07 -7.74
CA THR A 106 -9.15 6.98 -7.07
C THR A 106 -8.34 7.49 -5.86
N ARG A 107 -7.67 8.64 -5.99
CA ARG A 107 -6.95 9.29 -4.87
C ARG A 107 -7.91 9.70 -3.75
N THR A 108 -9.02 10.30 -4.11
CA THR A 108 -10.04 10.72 -3.15
C THR A 108 -10.65 9.52 -2.42
N GLU A 109 -10.94 8.43 -3.13
CA GLU A 109 -11.42 7.18 -2.54
C GLU A 109 -10.41 6.56 -1.58
N LEU A 110 -9.12 6.51 -1.95
CA LEU A 110 -8.07 6.03 -1.06
C LEU A 110 -7.98 6.88 0.21
N SER A 111 -8.01 8.21 0.07
CA SER A 111 -8.01 9.11 1.23
C SER A 111 -9.23 8.90 2.12
N LYS A 112 -10.41 8.75 1.55
CA LYS A 112 -11.64 8.44 2.29
C LYS A 112 -11.55 7.08 2.99
N LEU A 113 -11.00 6.07 2.32
CA LEU A 113 -10.83 4.73 2.89
C LEU A 113 -9.88 4.76 4.10
N LYS A 114 -8.73 5.44 3.97
CA LYS A 114 -7.78 5.62 5.07
C LYS A 114 -8.39 6.38 6.24
N ASN A 115 -9.06 7.49 5.98
CA ASN A 115 -9.72 8.26 7.04
C ASN A 115 -10.76 7.42 7.79
N ARG A 116 -11.53 6.60 7.09
CA ARG A 116 -12.48 5.65 7.72
C ARG A 116 -11.76 4.63 8.59
N ALA A 117 -10.62 4.09 8.12
CA ALA A 117 -9.83 3.14 8.89
C ALA A 117 -9.24 3.78 10.15
N LEU A 118 -8.75 5.02 10.08
CA LEU A 118 -8.23 5.75 11.23
C LEU A 118 -9.32 6.10 12.24
N VAL A 119 -10.52 6.47 11.78
CA VAL A 119 -11.67 6.71 12.67
C VAL A 119 -12.08 5.42 13.39
N GLU A 120 -12.11 4.28 12.70
CA GLU A 120 -12.41 3.00 13.33
C GLU A 120 -11.28 2.55 14.29
N LEU A 121 -10.01 2.81 13.96
CA LEU A 121 -8.89 2.59 14.86
C LEU A 121 -9.04 3.39 16.16
N GLN A 122 -9.32 4.69 16.05
CA GLN A 122 -9.54 5.55 17.23
C GLN A 122 -10.72 5.05 18.06
N LYS A 123 -11.81 4.67 17.43
CA LYS A 123 -12.99 4.12 18.12
C LYS A 123 -12.65 2.83 18.88
N LEU A 124 -11.90 1.90 18.26
CA LEU A 124 -11.48 0.66 18.94
C LEU A 124 -10.56 0.94 20.10
N TYR A 125 -9.63 1.89 19.95
CA TYR A 125 -8.74 2.33 21.03
C TYR A 125 -9.52 2.88 22.24
N ASP A 126 -10.54 3.70 21.99
CA ASP A 126 -11.31 4.35 23.06
C ASP A 126 -12.32 3.40 23.73
N THR A 127 -12.86 2.42 22.98
CA THR A 127 -14.00 1.63 23.46
C THR A 127 -13.71 0.16 23.71
N ASN A 128 -12.76 -0.44 22.97
CA ASN A 128 -12.52 -1.89 23.05
C ASN A 128 -11.09 -2.28 22.63
N THR A 129 -10.16 -2.04 23.52
CA THR A 129 -8.73 -2.35 23.30
C THR A 129 -8.45 -3.84 23.15
N THR A 130 -9.26 -4.71 23.79
CA THR A 130 -9.17 -6.15 23.57
C THR A 130 -9.48 -6.52 22.13
N LYS A 131 -10.49 -5.92 21.53
CA LYS A 131 -10.81 -6.11 20.12
C LYS A 131 -9.68 -5.60 19.24
N LEU A 132 -9.13 -4.41 19.56
CA LEU A 132 -8.00 -3.83 18.85
C LEU A 132 -6.78 -4.77 18.85
N MET A 133 -6.47 -5.40 19.97
CA MET A 133 -5.39 -6.40 20.06
C MET A 133 -5.59 -7.57 19.08
N TYR A 134 -6.79 -8.14 19.00
CA TYR A 134 -7.06 -9.22 18.05
C TYR A 134 -7.03 -8.74 16.60
N VAL A 135 -7.51 -7.53 16.31
CA VAL A 135 -7.39 -6.93 14.99
C VAL A 135 -5.92 -6.75 14.60
N ALA A 136 -5.08 -6.26 15.52
CA ALA A 136 -3.64 -6.14 15.32
C ALA A 136 -2.99 -7.51 15.04
N LYS A 137 -3.33 -8.53 15.82
CA LYS A 137 -2.85 -9.91 15.60
C LYS A 137 -3.16 -10.43 14.19
N ILE A 138 -4.29 -10.07 13.62
CA ILE A 138 -4.70 -10.55 12.29
C ILE A 138 -4.06 -9.71 11.19
N CYS A 139 -4.02 -8.39 11.32
CA CYS A 139 -3.51 -7.48 10.32
C CYS A 139 -1.99 -7.52 10.18
N ASP A 140 -1.28 -7.53 11.32
CA ASP A 140 0.18 -7.52 11.32
C ASP A 140 0.76 -8.90 10.97
N THR A 141 1.91 -8.91 10.31
CA THR A 141 2.66 -10.14 10.01
C THR A 141 3.23 -10.78 11.27
N ASP A 142 3.64 -9.97 12.24
CA ASP A 142 4.20 -10.40 13.53
C ASP A 142 3.13 -10.37 14.64
N SER A 143 2.20 -11.33 14.56
CA SER A 143 1.06 -11.41 15.49
C SER A 143 1.44 -11.71 16.93
N VAL A 144 2.57 -12.36 17.15
CA VAL A 144 2.99 -12.86 18.48
C VAL A 144 3.44 -11.75 19.42
N GLN A 145 3.82 -10.59 18.89
CA GLN A 145 4.18 -9.43 19.72
C GLN A 145 2.99 -8.86 20.51
N TYR A 146 1.75 -9.18 20.10
CA TYR A 146 0.55 -8.66 20.74
C TYR A 146 0.01 -9.66 21.77
N ILE A 147 0.21 -9.34 23.03
CA ILE A 147 -0.26 -10.10 24.20
C ILE A 147 -1.21 -9.24 25.03
N LYS A 148 -1.87 -9.84 26.03
CA LYS A 148 -2.84 -9.11 26.87
C LYS A 148 -2.23 -7.94 27.63
N SER A 149 -0.92 -7.98 27.92
CA SER A 149 -0.18 -6.91 28.60
C SER A 149 0.41 -5.85 27.64
N THR A 150 0.24 -6.01 26.34
CA THR A 150 0.72 -5.01 25.36
C THR A 150 0.04 -3.66 25.59
N PRO A 151 0.80 -2.57 25.81
CA PRO A 151 0.24 -1.23 25.98
C PRO A 151 -0.64 -0.80 24.81
N ASN A 152 -1.78 -0.18 25.12
CA ASN A 152 -2.74 0.24 24.09
C ASN A 152 -2.14 1.22 23.08
N ASP A 153 -1.22 2.08 23.54
CA ASP A 153 -0.54 3.06 22.66
C ASP A 153 0.32 2.36 21.61
N ILE A 154 0.97 1.25 21.95
CA ILE A 154 1.74 0.43 21.00
C ILE A 154 0.81 -0.24 19.99
N LEU A 155 -0.35 -0.73 20.42
CA LEU A 155 -1.35 -1.29 19.50
C LEU A 155 -1.84 -0.23 18.52
N TYR A 156 -2.10 0.98 19.03
CA TYR A 156 -2.54 2.09 18.20
C TYR A 156 -1.47 2.50 17.19
N GLU A 157 -0.25 2.75 17.64
CA GLU A 157 0.87 3.17 16.79
C GLU A 157 1.17 2.15 15.69
N ASN A 158 1.20 0.86 16.03
CA ASN A 158 1.45 -0.19 15.06
C ASN A 158 0.32 -0.27 14.01
N MET A 159 -0.93 -0.11 14.41
CA MET A 159 -2.07 -0.13 13.48
C MET A 159 -2.16 1.15 12.65
N ASP A 160 -1.81 2.32 13.20
CA ASP A 160 -1.67 3.55 12.44
C ASP A 160 -0.59 3.40 11.36
N ASN A 161 0.57 2.87 11.74
CA ASN A 161 1.66 2.57 10.81
C ASN A 161 1.24 1.54 9.75
N TYR A 162 0.46 0.53 10.10
CA TYR A 162 -0.09 -0.45 9.16
C TYR A 162 -1.02 0.20 8.12
N ILE A 163 -1.94 1.06 8.56
CA ILE A 163 -2.91 1.75 7.69
C ILE A 163 -2.22 2.77 6.78
N ASN A 164 -1.28 3.55 7.35
CA ASN A 164 -0.58 4.64 6.64
C ASN A 164 0.73 4.20 6.00
N GLY A 165 1.22 3.03 6.31
CA GLY A 165 2.56 2.49 6.15
C GLY A 165 3.33 2.79 4.88
N LEU A 166 4.63 2.52 4.93
CA LEU A 166 5.58 2.66 3.85
C LEU A 166 5.22 1.66 2.74
N GLY A 167 4.77 2.16 1.60
CA GLY A 167 4.44 1.29 0.47
C GLY A 167 3.74 2.05 -0.64
N THR A 168 3.39 1.29 -1.65
CA THR A 168 2.67 1.78 -2.83
C THR A 168 1.24 2.17 -2.47
N GLU A 169 0.61 3.01 -3.28
CA GLU A 169 -0.80 3.38 -3.11
C GLU A 169 -1.72 2.14 -3.08
N SER A 170 -1.40 1.13 -3.90
CA SER A 170 -2.13 -0.14 -3.90
C SER A 170 -1.97 -0.91 -2.59
N SER A 171 -0.76 -0.95 -2.02
CA SER A 171 -0.48 -1.58 -0.72
C SER A 171 -1.24 -0.87 0.40
N LYS A 172 -1.24 0.46 0.41
CA LYS A 172 -1.97 1.27 1.39
C LYS A 172 -3.49 1.10 1.29
N LYS A 173 -4.03 1.04 0.06
CA LYS A 173 -5.45 0.75 -0.17
C LYS A 173 -5.83 -0.62 0.37
N ARG A 174 -4.97 -1.62 0.12
CA ARG A 174 -5.15 -2.98 0.63
C ARG A 174 -5.10 -3.03 2.16
N ALA A 175 -4.11 -2.39 2.78
CA ALA A 175 -3.94 -2.36 4.23
C ALA A 175 -5.14 -1.71 4.94
N ALA A 176 -5.55 -0.51 4.49
CA ALA A 176 -6.70 0.18 5.05
C ALA A 176 -8.01 -0.60 4.85
N GLY A 177 -8.20 -1.23 3.68
CA GLY A 177 -9.35 -2.09 3.39
C GLY A 177 -9.37 -3.33 4.29
N GLN A 178 -8.24 -4.03 4.41
CA GLN A 178 -8.11 -5.20 5.28
C GLN A 178 -8.35 -4.86 6.75
N PHE A 179 -7.81 -3.75 7.24
CA PHE A 179 -8.07 -3.29 8.60
C PHE A 179 -9.57 -3.08 8.85
N LEU A 180 -10.26 -2.37 7.94
CA LEU A 180 -11.71 -2.15 8.06
C LEU A 180 -12.51 -3.45 8.02
N GLU A 181 -12.17 -4.37 7.13
CA GLU A 181 -12.83 -5.67 7.01
C GLU A 181 -12.65 -6.48 8.29
N VAL A 182 -11.42 -6.58 8.79
CA VAL A 182 -11.12 -7.30 10.02
C VAL A 182 -11.80 -6.65 11.23
N SER A 183 -11.84 -5.33 11.31
CA SER A 183 -12.49 -4.61 12.41
C SER A 183 -14.01 -4.84 12.51
N GLN A 184 -14.66 -5.25 11.41
CA GLN A 184 -16.10 -5.58 11.39
C GLN A 184 -16.42 -6.98 11.95
N LEU A 185 -15.41 -7.85 12.07
CA LEU A 185 -15.61 -9.21 12.57
C LEU A 185 -16.06 -9.22 14.03
N THR A 186 -16.76 -10.30 14.41
CA THR A 186 -17.13 -10.56 15.81
C THR A 186 -15.90 -10.91 16.67
N MET A 187 -16.02 -10.78 17.98
CA MET A 187 -14.92 -11.16 18.90
C MET A 187 -14.54 -12.63 18.79
N GLU A 188 -15.52 -13.50 18.58
CA GLU A 188 -15.31 -14.94 18.41
C GLU A 188 -14.52 -15.22 17.13
N GLU A 189 -14.93 -14.62 16.02
CA GLU A 189 -14.24 -14.76 14.74
C GLU A 189 -12.79 -14.25 14.81
N LEU A 190 -12.58 -13.09 15.44
CA LEU A 190 -11.25 -12.54 15.65
C LEU A 190 -10.38 -13.46 16.50
N LYS A 191 -10.94 -14.02 17.61
CA LYS A 191 -10.23 -14.92 18.50
C LYS A 191 -9.80 -16.21 17.76
N ILE A 192 -10.69 -16.80 16.98
CA ILE A 192 -10.37 -18.02 16.22
C ILE A 192 -9.33 -17.74 15.13
N ARG A 193 -9.44 -16.63 14.40
CA ARG A 193 -8.45 -16.27 13.36
C ARG A 193 -7.06 -16.00 13.96
N ALA A 194 -6.99 -15.27 15.07
CA ALA A 194 -5.74 -15.06 15.81
C ALA A 194 -5.17 -16.38 16.33
N LEU A 195 -6.04 -17.27 16.83
CA LEU A 195 -5.66 -18.60 17.31
C LEU A 195 -4.99 -19.43 16.20
N VAL A 196 -5.60 -19.50 15.02
CA VAL A 196 -5.03 -20.26 13.87
C VAL A 196 -3.66 -19.70 13.51
N LYS A 197 -3.52 -18.37 13.47
CA LYS A 197 -2.27 -17.71 13.11
C LYS A 197 -1.16 -18.00 14.13
N ASP A 198 -1.45 -17.84 15.42
CA ASP A 198 -0.47 -18.04 16.47
C ASP A 198 -0.16 -19.54 16.68
N ALA A 199 -1.14 -20.43 16.52
CA ALA A 199 -0.93 -21.88 16.57
C ALA A 199 0.00 -22.36 15.44
N LEU A 200 -0.08 -21.75 14.24
CA LEU A 200 0.87 -22.01 13.16
C LEU A 200 2.27 -21.50 13.50
N TYR A 201 2.38 -20.30 14.07
CA TYR A 201 3.66 -19.72 14.47
C TYR A 201 4.36 -20.56 15.55
N TYR A 202 3.65 -20.92 16.61
CA TYR A 202 4.18 -21.75 17.69
C TYR A 202 4.27 -23.24 17.33
N ARG A 203 3.87 -23.59 16.10
CA ARG A 203 3.88 -24.97 15.59
C ARG A 203 3.01 -25.95 16.37
N PHE A 204 1.96 -25.48 17.02
CA PHE A 204 0.95 -26.38 17.59
C PHE A 204 0.09 -27.03 16.52
N ILE A 205 -0.08 -26.34 15.38
CA ILE A 205 -0.60 -26.88 14.15
C ILE A 205 0.46 -26.74 13.06
N THR A 206 0.58 -27.72 12.17
CA THR A 206 1.60 -27.72 11.12
C THR A 206 1.03 -28.26 9.80
N THR A 207 1.61 -27.77 8.69
CA THR A 207 1.27 -28.34 7.37
C THR A 207 2.02 -29.68 7.20
N LYS A 208 1.26 -30.74 7.00
CA LYS A 208 1.76 -32.10 6.76
C LYS A 208 1.89 -32.41 5.27
N ALA A 209 2.43 -33.57 4.95
CA ALA A 209 2.47 -34.07 3.58
C ALA A 209 1.05 -34.08 2.95
N GLY A 210 0.95 -33.54 1.73
CA GLY A 210 -0.36 -33.36 1.04
C GLY A 210 -1.04 -32.01 1.34
N GLY A 211 -0.37 -31.09 2.08
CA GLY A 211 -0.85 -29.71 2.27
C GLY A 211 -1.91 -29.56 3.36
N TRP A 212 -2.23 -30.62 4.11
CA TRP A 212 -3.18 -30.54 5.22
C TRP A 212 -2.54 -29.91 6.46
N ILE A 213 -3.27 -29.02 7.09
CA ILE A 213 -2.92 -28.43 8.39
C ILE A 213 -3.55 -29.30 9.48
N GLU A 214 -2.72 -29.80 10.37
CA GLU A 214 -3.10 -30.74 11.45
C GLU A 214 -2.43 -30.32 12.75
N PRO A 215 -3.07 -30.49 13.93
CA PRO A 215 -2.40 -30.41 15.21
C PRO A 215 -1.30 -31.47 15.29
N ILE A 216 -0.21 -31.15 16.03
CA ILE A 216 0.94 -32.08 16.14
C ILE A 216 0.53 -33.38 16.81
N ASP A 217 -0.33 -33.30 17.81
CA ASP A 217 -0.68 -34.42 18.71
C ASP A 217 -1.96 -35.17 18.26
N SER A 218 -2.62 -34.71 17.21
CA SER A 218 -3.83 -35.35 16.70
C SER A 218 -3.79 -35.45 15.18
N GLY A 219 -4.34 -36.51 14.61
CA GLY A 219 -4.46 -36.66 13.17
C GLY A 219 -5.67 -35.95 12.57
N ILE A 220 -6.27 -34.99 13.29
CA ILE A 220 -7.46 -34.24 12.85
C ILE A 220 -7.05 -33.26 11.76
N ARG A 221 -7.64 -33.35 10.58
CA ARG A 221 -7.42 -32.40 9.48
C ARG A 221 -8.28 -31.18 9.66
N LEU A 222 -7.63 -30.05 9.90
CA LEU A 222 -8.32 -28.77 10.08
C LEU A 222 -8.67 -28.09 8.73
N GLY A 223 -7.83 -28.25 7.72
CA GLY A 223 -7.96 -27.63 6.41
C GLY A 223 -6.64 -27.63 5.67
N LYS A 224 -6.62 -27.08 4.46
CA LYS A 224 -5.39 -26.87 3.68
C LYS A 224 -4.89 -25.44 3.74
N THR A 225 -5.76 -24.52 4.12
CA THR A 225 -5.48 -23.09 4.24
C THR A 225 -5.87 -22.60 5.63
N PRO A 226 -5.28 -21.49 6.13
CA PRO A 226 -5.71 -20.88 7.37
C PRO A 226 -7.20 -20.50 7.38
N SER A 227 -7.78 -20.17 6.24
CA SER A 227 -9.22 -19.88 6.13
C SER A 227 -10.06 -21.13 6.33
N GLU A 228 -9.69 -22.25 5.72
CA GLU A 228 -10.38 -23.54 5.95
C GLU A 228 -10.26 -24.01 7.40
N CYS A 229 -9.08 -23.79 8.03
CA CYS A 229 -8.91 -24.07 9.46
C CYS A 229 -9.84 -23.23 10.32
N PHE A 230 -10.00 -21.94 9.99
CA PHE A 230 -10.94 -21.05 10.67
C PHE A 230 -12.38 -21.57 10.52
N ASP A 231 -12.80 -21.93 9.31
CA ASP A 231 -14.15 -22.42 9.03
C ASP A 231 -14.43 -23.75 9.78
N PHE A 232 -13.42 -24.64 9.84
CA PHE A 232 -13.50 -25.88 10.60
C PHE A 232 -13.67 -25.61 12.11
N LEU A 233 -12.83 -24.72 12.68
CA LEU A 233 -12.84 -24.41 14.11
C LEU A 233 -14.06 -23.55 14.54
N LYS A 234 -14.65 -22.83 13.59
CA LYS A 234 -15.89 -22.07 13.83
C LYS A 234 -17.12 -22.97 13.95
N ASN A 235 -17.09 -24.19 13.43
CA ASN A 235 -18.20 -25.11 13.52
C ASN A 235 -18.32 -25.64 14.95
N PRO A 236 -19.49 -25.49 15.61
CA PRO A 236 -19.74 -26.01 16.97
C PRO A 236 -19.45 -27.50 17.16
N GLU A 237 -19.57 -28.31 16.13
CA GLU A 237 -19.27 -29.74 16.16
C GLU A 237 -17.77 -30.03 16.43
N ASN A 238 -16.90 -29.04 16.19
CA ASN A 238 -15.45 -29.16 16.34
C ASN A 238 -14.93 -28.40 17.60
N GLU A 239 -15.80 -28.12 18.59
CA GLU A 239 -15.46 -27.37 19.79
C GLU A 239 -14.30 -28.02 20.57
N GLU A 240 -14.24 -29.35 20.64
CA GLU A 240 -13.14 -30.05 21.31
C GLU A 240 -11.78 -29.73 20.67
N ALA A 241 -11.72 -29.69 19.33
CA ALA A 241 -10.51 -29.36 18.61
C ALA A 241 -10.11 -27.89 18.82
N LEU A 242 -11.11 -26.98 18.84
CA LEU A 242 -10.90 -25.56 19.15
C LEU A 242 -10.31 -25.39 20.54
N MET A 243 -10.91 -26.01 21.55
CA MET A 243 -10.45 -25.90 22.95
C MET A 243 -9.05 -26.50 23.11
N ALA A 244 -8.76 -27.65 22.53
CA ALA A 244 -7.44 -28.28 22.61
C ALA A 244 -6.31 -27.42 22.04
N ILE A 245 -6.60 -26.62 21.00
CA ILE A 245 -5.63 -25.68 20.42
C ILE A 245 -5.55 -24.42 21.28
N LEU A 246 -6.69 -23.93 21.77
CA LEU A 246 -6.79 -22.74 22.59
C LEU A 246 -5.99 -22.89 23.90
N ASP A 247 -6.13 -24.01 24.57
CA ASP A 247 -5.42 -24.33 25.82
C ASP A 247 -3.89 -24.25 25.65
N LYS A 248 -3.39 -24.56 24.45
CA LYS A 248 -1.96 -24.47 24.13
C LYS A 248 -1.50 -23.06 23.83
N VAL A 249 -2.33 -22.25 23.19
CA VAL A 249 -1.97 -20.90 22.74
C VAL A 249 -2.26 -19.83 23.79
N GLU A 250 -3.34 -19.97 24.55
CA GLU A 250 -3.76 -18.94 25.52
C GLU A 250 -2.70 -18.55 26.55
N PRO A 251 -1.86 -19.47 27.10
CA PRO A 251 -0.76 -19.10 28.00
C PRO A 251 0.22 -18.07 27.38
N TYR A 252 0.46 -18.15 26.07
CA TYR A 252 1.33 -17.20 25.36
C TYR A 252 0.66 -15.84 25.12
N TRP A 253 -0.67 -15.77 25.16
CA TRP A 253 -1.39 -14.50 25.10
C TRP A 253 -1.46 -13.81 26.47
N ALA A 254 -1.30 -14.56 27.54
CA ALA A 254 -1.38 -14.06 28.91
C ALA A 254 -0.05 -13.52 29.43
N SER A 255 1.08 -13.91 28.80
CA SER A 255 2.43 -13.48 29.14
C SER A 255 2.65 -12.04 28.84
#